data_154a6267c278096a74592560eaf3b5d1
#
_entry.id   154a6267c278096a74592560eaf3b5d1
#
_cell.length_a   1.000
_cell.length_b   1.000
_cell.length_c   1.000
_cell.angle_alpha   90.00
_cell.angle_beta   90.00
_cell.angle_gamma   90.00
#
_symmetry.space_group_name_H-M   'P 1'
#
loop_
_entity.id
_entity.type
_entity.pdbx_description
1 polymer ?
#
loop_
_entity_poly.entity_id
_entity_poly.type
_entity_poly.pdbx_seq_one_letter_code
_entity_poly.pdbx_strand_id
1 'polypeptide(L)'
;LSGNPTDEGIGLLGGPSTASPEKAPPSPAARGPTLPGPPVAPVRPSEPSQLSLKAADDTVREVTAGTITTLSAVLAHQRGAAGQVELTIEVGYTSTYPGEGAEWPVRWAPPGKRSSVELFARKQSVMLPMEESSLVPLSFEITAPVGVRYGDRVEIRLLAKAPDGGNPARLTLACVARQAVLAIKSSRGYEREVADTLLARTEEKNDVIFALLVPAALRGYVFAEGMSFEGVHEMLKGIRKARGLVAGETTLKEVEPLLVPKITVEGFVEGSIVELIAGPFKGEKARVKRIDQDKEEITVELIEAVVPIPVTVRGDHVRMLEKGGGKSGG
;
A
#
# COMPACT_ATOMS: atom_id res chain seq x y z
N LEU A 1 24.74 2.30 -63.04
CA LEU A 1 24.33 2.02 -64.42
C LEU A 1 22.83 2.25 -64.47
N SER A 2 22.38 3.45 -64.89
CA SER A 2 21.85 3.70 -66.27
C SER A 2 20.49 3.07 -66.45
N GLY A 3 19.45 3.74 -66.78
CA GLY A 3 19.22 4.97 -67.50
C GLY A 3 17.72 5.18 -67.64
N ASN A 4 17.36 6.44 -67.60
CA ASN A 4 16.26 7.03 -68.33
C ASN A 4 16.53 6.91 -69.84
N PRO A 5 15.67 7.09 -70.77
CA PRO A 5 14.81 8.26 -70.94
C PRO A 5 13.51 8.10 -71.79
N THR A 6 12.69 9.18 -71.82
CA THR A 6 12.02 9.86 -72.95
C THR A 6 11.05 9.02 -73.81
N ASP A 7 9.97 9.50 -74.40
CA ASP A 7 9.76 10.70 -75.19
C ASP A 7 8.28 10.86 -75.63
N GLU A 8 7.85 12.06 -75.76
CA GLU A 8 7.05 12.75 -76.73
C GLU A 8 5.94 12.09 -77.58
N GLY A 9 4.94 12.94 -77.85
CA GLY A 9 4.14 12.90 -79.07
C GLY A 9 2.77 13.55 -78.88
N ILE A 10 2.62 14.83 -78.99
CA ILE A 10 2.24 15.75 -80.08
C ILE A 10 1.07 15.24 -80.97
N GLY A 11 0.09 16.12 -81.08
CA GLY A 11 -0.91 16.11 -82.19
C GLY A 11 -2.26 16.70 -81.81
N LEU A 12 -2.52 17.87 -81.91
CA LEU A 12 -2.93 18.94 -82.80
C LEU A 12 -4.23 18.66 -83.61
N LEU A 13 -5.12 19.69 -83.60
CA LEU A 13 -6.16 20.16 -84.53
C LEU A 13 -7.56 19.56 -84.33
N GLY A 14 -8.62 20.29 -84.31
CA GLY A 14 -8.99 21.61 -84.72
C GLY A 14 -10.52 21.79 -84.54
N GLY A 15 -10.99 22.96 -84.37
CA GLY A 15 -12.35 23.38 -84.12
C GLY A 15 -13.31 23.13 -85.30
N PRO A 16 -14.47 23.76 -85.43
CA PRO A 16 -14.87 25.03 -84.82
C PRO A 16 -16.33 25.04 -84.24
N SER A 17 -16.57 26.03 -83.41
CA SER A 17 -17.72 26.91 -83.27
C SER A 17 -19.07 26.49 -83.81
N THR A 18 -20.08 26.44 -82.92
CA THR A 18 -21.40 27.04 -83.14
C THR A 18 -21.94 27.67 -81.90
N ALA A 19 -22.07 28.96 -81.98
CA ALA A 19 -22.77 29.80 -81.01
C ALA A 19 -24.31 29.47 -81.05
N SER A 20 -24.93 29.41 -79.89
CA SER A 20 -26.38 29.50 -79.73
C SER A 20 -26.71 30.32 -78.48
N PRO A 21 -27.79 31.05 -78.44
CA PRO A 21 -27.86 32.37 -77.89
C PRO A 21 -28.13 32.43 -76.41
N GLU A 22 -27.62 33.44 -75.84
CA GLU A 22 -27.77 34.01 -74.53
C GLU A 22 -29.25 34.08 -74.10
N LYS A 23 -29.61 33.39 -73.05
CA LYS A 23 -30.91 33.42 -72.38
C LYS A 23 -30.81 34.45 -71.25
N ALA A 24 -31.58 35.53 -71.38
CA ALA A 24 -31.69 36.59 -70.38
C ALA A 24 -31.98 36.08 -68.97
N PRO A 25 -31.49 36.77 -67.91
CA PRO A 25 -31.76 36.35 -66.53
C PRO A 25 -33.22 36.59 -66.18
N PRO A 26 -33.88 35.70 -65.41
CA PRO A 26 -35.23 35.93 -64.93
C PRO A 26 -35.26 37.06 -63.90
N SER A 27 -36.22 37.95 -64.05
CA SER A 27 -36.59 39.01 -63.11
C SER A 27 -36.73 38.51 -61.68
N PRO A 28 -36.35 39.29 -60.67
CA PRO A 28 -36.50 38.87 -59.27
C PRO A 28 -37.98 38.79 -58.91
N ALA A 29 -38.45 37.58 -58.64
CA ALA A 29 -39.78 37.37 -58.06
C ALA A 29 -39.89 38.07 -56.72
N ALA A 30 -40.92 38.86 -56.52
CA ALA A 30 -41.24 39.55 -55.28
C ALA A 30 -41.29 38.55 -54.11
N ARG A 31 -40.41 38.76 -53.14
CA ARG A 31 -40.46 38.03 -51.85
C ARG A 31 -41.69 38.48 -51.11
N GLY A 32 -42.67 37.59 -50.97
CA GLY A 32 -43.77 37.77 -50.05
C GLY A 32 -43.30 37.98 -48.62
N PRO A 33 -44.11 38.59 -47.76
CA PRO A 33 -43.72 38.86 -46.41
C PRO A 33 -43.41 37.57 -45.68
N THR A 34 -42.15 37.41 -45.21
CA THR A 34 -41.70 36.33 -44.36
C THR A 34 -42.43 36.47 -43.04
N LEU A 35 -43.29 35.53 -42.72
CA LEU A 35 -43.89 35.40 -41.40
C LEU A 35 -42.78 35.30 -40.36
N PRO A 36 -42.83 36.05 -39.25
CA PRO A 36 -41.89 35.87 -38.17
C PRO A 36 -41.98 34.46 -37.64
N GLY A 37 -40.86 33.74 -37.63
CA GLY A 37 -40.79 32.44 -37.04
C GLY A 37 -41.23 32.51 -35.58
N PRO A 38 -41.69 31.38 -35.03
CA PRO A 38 -42.10 31.34 -33.62
C PRO A 38 -40.98 31.88 -32.74
N PRO A 39 -41.29 32.65 -31.66
CA PRO A 39 -40.30 33.21 -30.80
C PRO A 39 -39.41 32.09 -30.24
N VAL A 40 -38.09 32.17 -30.48
CA VAL A 40 -37.13 31.30 -29.87
C VAL A 40 -37.27 31.48 -28.38
N ALA A 41 -37.71 30.47 -27.67
CA ALA A 41 -37.82 30.46 -26.23
C ALA A 41 -36.49 30.92 -25.66
N PRO A 42 -36.44 31.78 -24.65
CA PRO A 42 -35.20 32.21 -24.03
C PRO A 42 -34.48 30.93 -23.52
N VAL A 43 -33.29 30.69 -24.05
CA VAL A 43 -32.40 29.66 -23.52
C VAL A 43 -32.13 30.03 -22.09
N ARG A 44 -32.71 29.29 -21.14
CA ARG A 44 -32.38 29.49 -19.72
C ARG A 44 -30.88 29.24 -19.62
N PRO A 45 -30.11 30.14 -18.96
CA PRO A 45 -28.73 29.89 -18.71
C PRO A 45 -28.63 28.54 -17.96
N SER A 46 -27.93 27.58 -18.52
CA SER A 46 -27.67 26.30 -17.86
C SER A 46 -26.98 26.58 -16.52
N GLU A 47 -27.48 25.97 -15.47
CA GLU A 47 -26.78 26.05 -14.18
C GLU A 47 -25.34 25.56 -14.36
N PRO A 48 -24.35 26.20 -13.68
CA PRO A 48 -22.97 25.83 -13.82
C PRO A 48 -22.77 24.38 -13.35
N SER A 49 -21.91 23.65 -14.04
CA SER A 49 -21.62 22.23 -13.75
C SER A 49 -21.13 22.06 -12.32
N GLN A 50 -21.69 21.08 -11.66
CA GLN A 50 -21.26 20.66 -10.33
C GLN A 50 -20.54 19.31 -10.43
N LEU A 51 -19.21 19.35 -10.32
CA LEU A 51 -18.36 18.17 -10.31
C LEU A 51 -17.99 17.78 -8.87
N SER A 52 -17.81 16.49 -8.62
CA SER A 52 -17.22 16.00 -7.38
C SER A 52 -16.26 14.84 -7.64
N LEU A 53 -15.16 14.80 -6.90
CA LEU A 53 -14.20 13.72 -6.88
C LEU A 53 -14.19 13.09 -5.48
N LYS A 54 -14.42 11.80 -5.40
CA LYS A 54 -14.41 11.06 -4.12
C LYS A 54 -13.53 9.84 -4.28
N ALA A 55 -12.72 9.55 -3.25
CA ALA A 55 -12.03 8.27 -3.17
C ALA A 55 -13.05 7.15 -2.96
N ALA A 56 -12.82 6.00 -3.57
CA ALA A 56 -13.64 4.81 -3.36
C ALA A 56 -13.29 4.10 -2.05
N ASP A 57 -12.01 4.21 -1.68
CA ASP A 57 -11.43 3.67 -0.46
C ASP A 57 -10.72 4.79 0.32
N ASP A 58 -9.73 4.41 1.15
CA ASP A 58 -8.88 5.38 1.84
C ASP A 58 -8.07 6.24 0.86
N THR A 59 -7.96 7.52 1.16
CA THR A 59 -7.17 8.46 0.36
C THR A 59 -5.67 8.25 0.49
N VAL A 60 -5.23 7.62 1.58
CA VAL A 60 -3.83 7.25 1.84
C VAL A 60 -3.77 5.77 2.15
N ARG A 61 -2.91 5.05 1.44
CA ARG A 61 -2.66 3.62 1.65
C ARG A 61 -1.20 3.36 1.98
N GLU A 62 -0.97 2.60 3.02
CA GLU A 62 0.36 2.10 3.35
C GLU A 62 0.68 0.86 2.51
N VAL A 63 1.89 0.79 2.00
CA VAL A 63 2.36 -0.30 1.13
C VAL A 63 3.79 -0.69 1.47
N THR A 64 4.12 -1.95 1.26
CA THR A 64 5.50 -2.45 1.40
C THR A 64 6.22 -2.44 0.07
N ALA A 65 7.54 -2.36 0.10
CA ALA A 65 8.37 -2.37 -1.11
C ALA A 65 8.11 -3.63 -1.96
N GLY A 66 8.12 -3.46 -3.28
CA GLY A 66 7.87 -4.55 -4.24
C GLY A 66 6.40 -4.89 -4.44
N THR A 67 5.45 -4.26 -3.74
CA THR A 67 4.02 -4.57 -3.88
C THR A 67 3.33 -3.71 -4.93
N ILE A 68 2.28 -4.27 -5.52
CA ILE A 68 1.38 -3.56 -6.44
C ILE A 68 0.06 -3.32 -5.71
N THR A 69 -0.42 -2.08 -5.75
CA THR A 69 -1.69 -1.70 -5.15
C THR A 69 -2.52 -0.86 -6.10
N THR A 70 -3.83 -0.82 -5.89
CA THR A 70 -4.75 -0.01 -6.69
C THR A 70 -5.42 1.02 -5.80
N LEU A 71 -5.38 2.29 -6.20
CA LEU A 71 -6.18 3.37 -5.64
C LEU A 71 -7.30 3.72 -6.59
N SER A 72 -8.50 3.88 -6.07
CA SER A 72 -9.68 4.15 -6.88
C SER A 72 -10.39 5.41 -6.45
N ALA A 73 -10.95 6.15 -7.42
CA ALA A 73 -11.77 7.32 -7.20
C ALA A 73 -12.96 7.32 -8.15
N VAL A 74 -13.96 8.11 -7.84
CA VAL A 74 -15.13 8.34 -8.71
C VAL A 74 -15.23 9.83 -8.99
N LEU A 75 -15.24 10.19 -10.27
CA LEU A 75 -15.60 11.51 -10.75
C LEU A 75 -17.09 11.51 -11.05
N ALA A 76 -17.85 12.36 -10.37
CA ALA A 76 -19.29 12.51 -10.57
C ALA A 76 -19.59 13.88 -11.17
N HIS A 77 -20.45 13.90 -12.19
CA HIS A 77 -21.08 15.11 -12.74
C HIS A 77 -22.51 15.15 -12.20
N GLN A 78 -22.76 15.97 -11.20
CA GLN A 78 -24.02 15.98 -10.47
C GLN A 78 -25.08 16.87 -11.14
N ARG A 79 -24.67 18.00 -11.70
CA ARG A 79 -25.51 18.97 -12.41
C ARG A 79 -24.73 19.67 -13.50
N GLY A 80 -25.44 20.21 -14.49
CA GLY A 80 -24.90 20.96 -15.60
C GLY A 80 -25.15 20.29 -16.96
N ALA A 81 -24.81 20.98 -18.03
CA ALA A 81 -24.97 20.44 -19.37
C ALA A 81 -23.96 19.31 -19.63
N ALA A 82 -24.40 18.30 -20.42
CA ALA A 82 -23.49 17.30 -20.94
C ALA A 82 -22.34 17.97 -21.71
N GLY A 83 -21.11 17.50 -21.48
CA GLY A 83 -19.94 18.14 -22.08
C GLY A 83 -18.66 17.39 -21.85
N GLN A 84 -17.56 18.03 -22.26
CA GLN A 84 -16.20 17.52 -22.07
C GLN A 84 -15.61 18.06 -20.77
N VAL A 85 -15.40 17.21 -19.78
CA VAL A 85 -14.73 17.57 -18.53
C VAL A 85 -13.23 17.36 -18.69
N GLU A 86 -12.43 18.37 -18.39
CA GLU A 86 -10.97 18.24 -18.33
C GLU A 86 -10.57 17.59 -17.01
N LEU A 87 -10.04 16.38 -17.06
CA LEU A 87 -9.39 15.73 -15.91
C LEU A 87 -7.87 15.89 -16.03
N THR A 88 -7.30 16.64 -15.12
CA THR A 88 -5.84 16.76 -14.96
C THR A 88 -5.38 15.78 -13.87
N ILE A 89 -4.38 14.99 -14.18
CA ILE A 89 -3.73 14.03 -13.29
C ILE A 89 -2.28 14.46 -13.14
N GLU A 90 -1.85 14.69 -11.91
CA GLU A 90 -0.47 15.04 -11.58
C GLU A 90 0.08 14.00 -10.59
N VAL A 91 1.21 13.37 -10.94
CA VAL A 91 1.91 12.42 -10.08
C VAL A 91 3.14 13.10 -9.50
N GLY A 92 3.24 13.11 -8.18
CA GLY A 92 4.37 13.64 -7.43
C GLY A 92 4.98 12.59 -6.52
N TYR A 93 6.30 12.65 -6.35
CA TYR A 93 7.05 11.79 -5.44
C TYR A 93 7.69 12.63 -4.35
N THR A 94 7.68 12.09 -3.14
CA THR A 94 8.35 12.70 -1.99
C THR A 94 9.14 11.61 -1.29
N SER A 95 10.44 11.84 -1.09
CA SER A 95 11.29 10.97 -0.28
C SER A 95 11.61 11.64 1.05
N THR A 96 11.71 10.82 2.08
CA THR A 96 12.20 11.23 3.40
C THR A 96 13.70 11.58 3.32
N TYR A 97 14.40 11.04 2.32
CA TYR A 97 15.84 11.24 2.09
C TYR A 97 16.04 12.08 0.82
N PRO A 98 16.43 13.36 0.93
CA PRO A 98 16.60 14.24 -0.23
C PRO A 98 17.60 13.70 -1.24
N GLY A 99 17.20 13.65 -2.51
CA GLY A 99 18.06 13.27 -3.64
C GLY A 99 18.10 11.78 -3.97
N GLU A 100 17.42 10.91 -3.20
CA GLU A 100 17.51 9.46 -3.39
C GLU A 100 16.14 8.75 -3.50
N GLY A 101 15.06 9.49 -3.73
CA GLY A 101 13.71 8.90 -3.85
C GLY A 101 13.57 8.02 -5.08
N ALA A 102 13.04 6.82 -4.90
CA ALA A 102 12.71 5.94 -6.01
C ALA A 102 11.47 6.46 -6.76
N GLU A 103 11.48 6.38 -8.08
CA GLU A 103 10.33 6.69 -8.92
C GLU A 103 9.32 5.53 -8.84
N TRP A 104 8.06 5.86 -8.55
CA TRP A 104 7.00 4.87 -8.43
C TRP A 104 6.26 4.74 -9.76
N PRO A 105 6.28 3.57 -10.43
CA PRO A 105 5.44 3.34 -11.59
C PRO A 105 3.96 3.47 -11.24
N VAL A 106 3.27 4.40 -11.89
CA VAL A 106 1.82 4.60 -11.77
C VAL A 106 1.18 4.36 -13.13
N ARG A 107 0.24 3.43 -13.18
CA ARG A 107 -0.52 3.12 -14.39
C ARG A 107 -1.97 3.52 -14.22
N TRP A 108 -2.54 4.11 -15.25
CA TRP A 108 -3.93 4.49 -15.29
C TRP A 108 -4.59 3.98 -16.57
N ALA A 109 -5.79 3.41 -16.42
CA ALA A 109 -6.62 3.03 -17.57
C ALA A 109 -7.68 4.12 -17.80
N PRO A 110 -7.57 4.93 -18.87
CA PRO A 110 -8.60 5.90 -19.22
C PRO A 110 -9.94 5.20 -19.46
N PRO A 111 -11.06 5.77 -19.02
CA PRO A 111 -12.38 5.22 -19.24
C PRO A 111 -12.63 4.93 -20.73
N GLY A 112 -13.13 3.74 -21.04
CA GLY A 112 -13.39 3.28 -22.42
C GLY A 112 -12.16 2.83 -23.21
N LYS A 113 -10.94 2.88 -22.65
CA LYS A 113 -9.73 2.34 -23.28
C LYS A 113 -9.34 1.01 -22.63
N ARG A 114 -8.91 0.04 -23.46
CA ARG A 114 -8.47 -1.29 -23.00
C ARG A 114 -7.03 -1.32 -22.51
N SER A 115 -6.21 -0.30 -22.87
CA SER A 115 -4.79 -0.22 -22.50
C SER A 115 -4.59 0.82 -21.41
N SER A 116 -3.86 0.45 -20.37
CA SER A 116 -3.36 1.38 -19.35
C SER A 116 -2.23 2.24 -19.92
N VAL A 117 -2.16 3.47 -19.43
CA VAL A 117 -1.09 4.44 -19.75
C VAL A 117 -0.24 4.60 -18.51
N GLU A 118 1.06 4.55 -18.65
CA GLU A 118 1.99 4.84 -17.58
C GLU A 118 2.08 6.35 -17.36
N LEU A 119 1.86 6.77 -16.11
CA LEU A 119 1.96 8.15 -15.69
C LEU A 119 3.35 8.34 -15.07
N PHE A 120 4.20 9.03 -15.78
CA PHE A 120 5.46 9.51 -15.20
C PHE A 120 5.19 10.76 -14.34
N ALA A 121 6.15 11.20 -13.52
CA ALA A 121 6.07 12.40 -12.66
C ALA A 121 5.78 13.67 -13.48
N ARG A 122 4.62 13.73 -14.13
CA ARG A 122 4.20 14.81 -15.02
C ARG A 122 2.70 15.03 -14.91
N LYS A 123 2.34 16.26 -15.19
CA LYS A 123 0.94 16.66 -15.32
C LYS A 123 0.41 16.23 -16.69
N GLN A 124 -0.66 15.46 -16.69
CA GLN A 124 -1.36 15.03 -17.88
C GLN A 124 -2.83 15.43 -17.81
N SER A 125 -3.36 15.98 -18.89
CA SER A 125 -4.79 16.30 -19.01
C SER A 125 -5.47 15.40 -20.03
N VAL A 126 -6.68 14.97 -19.71
CA VAL A 126 -7.53 14.14 -20.56
C VAL A 126 -8.95 14.73 -20.58
N MET A 127 -9.57 14.77 -21.75
CA MET A 127 -10.95 15.17 -21.91
C MET A 127 -11.86 13.96 -21.77
N LEU A 128 -12.80 14.00 -20.84
CA LEU A 128 -13.76 12.96 -20.57
C LEU A 128 -15.16 13.42 -20.97
N PRO A 129 -15.84 12.74 -21.89
CA PRO A 129 -17.24 13.05 -22.17
C PRO A 129 -18.08 12.62 -20.96
N MET A 130 -18.84 13.54 -20.40
CA MET A 130 -19.70 13.28 -19.25
C MET A 130 -21.11 13.84 -19.51
N GLU A 131 -22.09 13.04 -19.17
CA GLU A 131 -23.50 13.42 -19.17
C GLU A 131 -23.89 13.89 -17.75
N GLU A 132 -25.03 14.56 -17.64
CA GLU A 132 -25.58 14.88 -16.33
C GLU A 132 -25.85 13.61 -15.53
N SER A 133 -25.58 13.65 -14.25
CA SER A 133 -25.71 12.50 -13.31
C SER A 133 -24.82 11.30 -13.66
N SER A 134 -23.78 11.49 -14.47
CA SER A 134 -22.85 10.42 -14.82
C SER A 134 -21.77 10.22 -13.74
N LEU A 135 -21.32 8.98 -13.61
CA LEU A 135 -20.23 8.55 -12.72
C LEU A 135 -19.13 7.90 -13.55
N VAL A 136 -17.92 8.40 -13.42
CA VAL A 136 -16.74 7.85 -14.10
C VAL A 136 -15.79 7.28 -13.07
N PRO A 137 -15.60 5.94 -13.02
CA PRO A 137 -14.62 5.33 -12.15
C PRO A 137 -13.21 5.60 -12.67
N LEU A 138 -12.30 5.95 -11.76
CA LEU A 138 -10.89 6.17 -12.01
C LEU A 138 -10.10 5.16 -11.18
N SER A 139 -9.20 4.42 -11.82
CA SER A 139 -8.39 3.39 -11.16
C SER A 139 -6.92 3.60 -11.51
N PHE A 140 -6.08 3.64 -10.48
CA PHE A 140 -4.65 3.86 -10.58
C PHE A 140 -3.93 2.65 -9.98
N GLU A 141 -3.19 1.93 -10.78
CA GLU A 141 -2.30 0.85 -10.33
C GLU A 141 -0.93 1.46 -10.01
N ILE A 142 -0.47 1.24 -8.80
CA ILE A 142 0.77 1.80 -8.27
C ILE A 142 1.68 0.65 -7.87
N THR A 143 2.92 0.68 -8.36
CA THR A 143 3.94 -0.28 -7.96
C THR A 143 4.91 0.39 -7.01
N ALA A 144 5.01 -0.11 -5.77
CA ALA A 144 6.04 0.33 -4.84
C ALA A 144 7.39 -0.25 -5.27
N PRO A 145 8.41 0.57 -5.59
CA PRO A 145 9.72 0.08 -5.99
C PRO A 145 10.39 -0.76 -4.89
N VAL A 146 11.22 -1.72 -5.27
CA VAL A 146 12.00 -2.52 -4.31
C VAL A 146 12.96 -1.66 -3.47
N GLY A 147 13.48 -0.57 -4.06
CA GLY A 147 14.39 0.37 -3.38
C GLY A 147 13.70 1.51 -2.63
N VAL A 148 12.37 1.46 -2.47
CA VAL A 148 11.64 2.48 -1.70
C VAL A 148 12.02 2.43 -0.23
N ARG A 149 12.10 3.59 0.42
CA ARG A 149 12.46 3.73 1.84
C ARG A 149 11.23 4.04 2.69
N TYR A 150 11.37 3.84 3.99
CA TYR A 150 10.31 4.18 4.94
C TYR A 150 9.89 5.65 4.83
N GLY A 151 8.58 5.87 4.69
CA GLY A 151 8.00 7.20 4.53
C GLY A 151 8.07 7.79 3.13
N ASP A 152 8.74 7.13 2.17
CA ASP A 152 8.66 7.52 0.76
C ASP A 152 7.20 7.48 0.31
N ARG A 153 6.82 8.47 -0.51
CA ARG A 153 5.43 8.70 -0.84
C ARG A 153 5.24 9.05 -2.30
N VAL A 154 4.23 8.47 -2.91
CA VAL A 154 3.68 8.91 -4.19
C VAL A 154 2.31 9.54 -3.97
N GLU A 155 2.06 10.67 -4.62
CA GLU A 155 0.79 11.38 -4.60
C GLU A 155 0.22 11.50 -6.01
N ILE A 156 -1.06 11.19 -6.15
CA ILE A 156 -1.83 11.38 -7.38
C ILE A 156 -2.84 12.49 -7.10
N ARG A 157 -2.57 13.67 -7.66
CA ARG A 157 -3.44 14.84 -7.55
C ARG A 157 -4.36 14.90 -8.74
N LEU A 158 -5.66 14.84 -8.48
CA LEU A 158 -6.73 14.90 -9.47
C LEU A 158 -7.39 16.27 -9.44
N LEU A 159 -7.59 16.87 -10.61
CA LEU A 159 -8.30 18.12 -10.79
C LEU A 159 -9.25 17.98 -11.97
N ALA A 160 -10.56 18.03 -11.72
CA ALA A 160 -11.59 18.01 -12.76
C ALA A 160 -12.19 19.40 -12.94
N LYS A 161 -12.26 19.86 -14.19
CA LYS A 161 -12.84 21.16 -14.59
C LYS A 161 -13.89 20.96 -15.66
N ALA A 162 -15.04 21.60 -15.47
CA ALA A 162 -16.06 21.69 -16.49
C ALA A 162 -15.83 22.88 -17.42
N PRO A 163 -16.25 22.82 -18.70
CA PRO A 163 -16.02 23.88 -19.68
C PRO A 163 -16.85 25.17 -19.40
N ASP A 164 -17.94 25.05 -18.66
CA ASP A 164 -18.86 26.12 -18.31
C ASP A 164 -18.41 27.01 -17.13
N GLY A 165 -17.20 26.77 -16.60
CA GLY A 165 -16.64 27.54 -15.51
C GLY A 165 -17.17 27.19 -14.12
N GLY A 166 -17.85 26.05 -13.97
CA GLY A 166 -18.24 25.49 -12.67
C GLY A 166 -17.06 25.27 -11.73
N ASN A 167 -17.34 25.09 -10.44
CA ASN A 167 -16.31 24.88 -9.43
C ASN A 167 -15.49 23.62 -9.73
N PRO A 168 -14.15 23.69 -9.77
CA PRO A 168 -13.31 22.51 -10.02
C PRO A 168 -13.35 21.55 -8.83
N ALA A 169 -13.47 20.26 -9.13
CA ALA A 169 -13.34 19.19 -8.14
C ALA A 169 -11.87 18.79 -7.99
N ARG A 170 -11.44 18.54 -6.75
CA ARG A 170 -10.06 18.14 -6.43
C ARG A 170 -10.06 16.93 -5.50
N LEU A 171 -9.07 16.06 -5.70
CA LEU A 171 -8.82 14.92 -4.83
C LEU A 171 -7.33 14.59 -4.88
N THR A 172 -6.76 14.23 -3.74
CA THR A 172 -5.40 13.69 -3.66
C THR A 172 -5.48 12.27 -3.10
N LEU A 173 -4.90 11.32 -3.83
CA LEU A 173 -4.68 9.95 -3.41
C LEU A 173 -3.18 9.76 -3.17
N ALA A 174 -2.81 8.92 -2.19
CA ALA A 174 -1.40 8.69 -1.91
C ALA A 174 -1.12 7.24 -1.50
N CYS A 175 0.08 6.76 -1.82
CA CYS A 175 0.68 5.60 -1.19
C CYS A 175 1.91 6.03 -0.40
N VAL A 176 2.10 5.42 0.77
CA VAL A 176 3.24 5.67 1.67
C VAL A 176 3.93 4.34 1.94
N ALA A 177 5.25 4.31 1.75
CA ALA A 177 6.05 3.13 2.03
C ALA A 177 6.17 2.89 3.53
N ARG A 178 5.91 1.67 3.97
CA ARG A 178 6.07 1.20 5.34
C ARG A 178 6.96 -0.03 5.42
N GLN A 179 7.42 -0.34 6.63
CA GLN A 179 8.07 -1.61 6.91
C GLN A 179 7.06 -2.76 6.99
N ALA A 180 7.57 -3.97 6.77
CA ALA A 180 6.88 -5.22 7.03
C ALA A 180 7.57 -6.00 8.14
N VAL A 181 6.80 -6.70 8.95
CA VAL A 181 7.33 -7.71 9.88
C VAL A 181 7.31 -9.06 9.20
N LEU A 182 8.47 -9.67 9.05
CA LEU A 182 8.69 -10.93 8.35
C LEU A 182 9.16 -12.00 9.31
N ALA A 183 8.57 -13.19 9.23
CA ALA A 183 8.98 -14.33 10.05
C ALA A 183 10.06 -15.16 9.33
N ILE A 184 11.18 -15.35 9.99
CA ILE A 184 12.32 -16.13 9.54
C ILE A 184 12.30 -17.48 10.26
N LYS A 185 12.28 -18.58 9.53
CA LYS A 185 12.47 -19.91 10.09
C LYS A 185 13.95 -20.15 10.39
N SER A 186 14.27 -20.58 11.62
CA SER A 186 15.61 -21.00 12.03
C SER A 186 15.64 -22.45 12.50
N SER A 187 16.82 -23.01 12.66
CA SER A 187 17.01 -24.25 13.40
C SER A 187 16.77 -23.96 14.88
N ARG A 188 15.97 -24.82 15.57
CA ARG A 188 15.67 -24.63 17.00
C ARG A 188 16.95 -24.57 17.83
N GLY A 189 17.02 -23.59 18.73
CA GLY A 189 18.16 -23.30 19.59
C GLY A 189 19.26 -22.46 18.93
N TYR A 190 19.08 -22.08 17.65
CA TYR A 190 20.02 -21.23 16.92
C TYR A 190 19.40 -19.88 16.52
N GLU A 191 18.25 -19.54 17.08
CA GLU A 191 17.51 -18.33 16.77
C GLU A 191 18.38 -17.09 17.03
N ARG A 192 19.07 -17.07 18.17
CA ARG A 192 19.95 -15.98 18.55
C ARG A 192 21.14 -15.85 17.61
N GLU A 193 21.79 -16.96 17.25
CA GLU A 193 22.91 -16.99 16.30
C GLU A 193 22.49 -16.41 14.92
N VAL A 194 21.27 -16.78 14.44
CA VAL A 194 20.72 -16.25 13.21
C VAL A 194 20.49 -14.75 13.31
N ALA A 195 19.91 -14.28 14.42
CA ALA A 195 19.66 -12.85 14.64
C ALA A 195 20.97 -12.06 14.74
N ASP A 196 21.96 -12.54 15.49
CA ASP A 196 23.25 -11.87 15.65
C ASP A 196 24.01 -11.81 14.31
N THR A 197 23.91 -12.86 13.48
CA THR A 197 24.50 -12.87 12.12
C THR A 197 23.81 -11.86 11.21
N LEU A 198 22.48 -11.75 11.27
CA LEU A 198 21.72 -10.76 10.54
C LEU A 198 22.08 -9.35 10.99
N LEU A 199 22.18 -9.11 12.30
CA LEU A 199 22.55 -7.82 12.86
C LEU A 199 23.91 -7.36 12.35
N ALA A 200 24.93 -8.24 12.36
CA ALA A 200 26.25 -7.92 11.82
C ALA A 200 26.21 -7.54 10.33
N ARG A 201 25.36 -8.19 9.52
CA ARG A 201 25.18 -7.84 8.10
C ARG A 201 24.43 -6.52 7.91
N THR A 202 23.57 -6.16 8.86
CA THR A 202 22.81 -4.88 8.82
C THR A 202 23.74 -3.70 9.02
N GLU A 203 24.83 -3.85 9.79
CA GLU A 203 25.84 -2.80 9.95
C GLU A 203 26.53 -2.44 8.64
N GLU A 204 26.57 -3.37 7.68
CA GLU A 204 27.11 -3.11 6.33
C GLU A 204 26.05 -2.56 5.36
N LYS A 205 24.74 -2.83 5.62
CA LYS A 205 23.59 -2.43 4.76
C LYS A 205 22.46 -1.88 5.62
N ASN A 206 22.56 -0.61 5.98
CA ASN A 206 21.74 0.04 7.01
C ASN A 206 20.21 0.12 6.73
N ASP A 207 19.72 -0.14 5.52
CA ASP A 207 18.34 0.18 5.13
C ASP A 207 17.45 -1.06 4.86
N VAL A 208 17.88 -2.26 5.24
CA VAL A 208 17.15 -3.50 4.91
C VAL A 208 16.37 -4.03 6.11
N ILE A 209 17.01 -4.11 7.28
CA ILE A 209 16.42 -4.60 8.53
C ILE A 209 16.55 -3.53 9.59
N PHE A 210 15.43 -3.16 10.22
CA PHE A 210 15.36 -2.10 11.25
C PHE A 210 15.31 -2.66 12.65
N ALA A 211 14.67 -3.82 12.82
CA ALA A 211 14.59 -4.49 14.12
C ALA A 211 14.57 -6.02 13.94
N LEU A 212 15.08 -6.71 14.95
CA LEU A 212 15.05 -8.16 15.06
C LEU A 212 14.46 -8.55 16.42
N LEU A 213 13.52 -9.51 16.40
CA LEU A 213 12.93 -10.07 17.61
C LEU A 213 13.16 -11.58 17.64
N VAL A 214 13.75 -12.06 18.75
CA VAL A 214 13.91 -13.47 19.06
C VAL A 214 13.01 -13.82 20.24
N PRO A 215 11.76 -14.25 19.99
CA PRO A 215 10.82 -14.51 21.07
C PRO A 215 11.16 -15.77 21.82
N ALA A 216 11.25 -15.70 23.16
CA ALA A 216 11.50 -16.86 24.00
C ALA A 216 10.37 -17.92 23.91
N ALA A 217 9.13 -17.44 23.68
CA ALA A 217 7.94 -18.28 23.64
C ALA A 217 7.77 -19.04 22.32
N LEU A 218 8.42 -18.62 21.22
CA LEU A 218 8.25 -19.21 19.89
C LEU A 218 9.59 -19.63 19.31
N ARG A 219 10.01 -20.86 19.66
CA ARG A 219 11.29 -21.42 19.21
C ARG A 219 11.26 -21.81 17.73
N GLY A 220 12.37 -21.60 17.04
CA GLY A 220 12.54 -21.88 15.62
C GLY A 220 12.16 -20.69 14.72
N TYR A 221 11.90 -19.51 15.31
CA TYR A 221 11.55 -18.31 14.57
C TYR A 221 12.32 -17.09 15.07
N VAL A 222 12.65 -16.23 14.12
CA VAL A 222 13.15 -14.86 14.32
C VAL A 222 12.25 -13.95 13.52
N PHE A 223 11.82 -12.84 14.07
CA PHE A 223 11.07 -11.83 13.33
C PHE A 223 12.01 -10.69 12.96
N ALA A 224 11.90 -10.23 11.72
CA ALA A 224 12.65 -9.10 11.20
C ALA A 224 11.68 -8.03 10.72
N GLU A 225 11.84 -6.81 11.17
CA GLU A 225 11.20 -5.64 10.60
C GLU A 225 12.09 -5.12 9.47
N GLY A 226 11.56 -5.06 8.25
CA GLY A 226 12.32 -4.67 7.07
C GLY A 226 11.46 -4.02 6.00
N MET A 227 12.11 -3.43 4.98
CA MET A 227 11.40 -2.74 3.89
C MET A 227 10.76 -3.69 2.91
N SER A 228 11.40 -4.82 2.62
CA SER A 228 10.91 -5.76 1.60
C SER A 228 11.26 -7.19 1.94
N PHE A 229 10.41 -8.11 1.44
CA PHE A 229 10.66 -9.55 1.52
C PHE A 229 11.98 -9.92 0.84
N GLU A 230 12.23 -9.39 -0.36
CA GLU A 230 13.43 -9.68 -1.16
C GLU A 230 14.70 -9.20 -0.46
N GLY A 231 14.68 -8.00 0.13
CA GLY A 231 15.82 -7.46 0.88
C GLY A 231 16.21 -8.36 2.04
N VAL A 232 15.24 -8.75 2.87
CA VAL A 232 15.47 -9.65 4.00
C VAL A 232 15.88 -11.05 3.52
N HIS A 233 15.29 -11.54 2.41
CA HIS A 233 15.67 -12.84 1.82
C HIS A 233 17.14 -12.86 1.36
N GLU A 234 17.61 -11.79 0.71
CA GLU A 234 19.01 -11.66 0.31
C GLU A 234 19.95 -11.68 1.53
N MET A 235 19.55 -10.98 2.62
CA MET A 235 20.30 -10.96 3.86
C MET A 235 20.43 -12.34 4.53
N LEU A 236 19.50 -13.26 4.27
CA LEU A 236 19.52 -14.63 4.81
C LEU A 236 20.45 -15.58 4.03
N LYS A 237 20.84 -15.26 2.80
CA LYS A 237 21.68 -16.15 1.98
C LYS A 237 23.00 -16.46 2.67
N GLY A 238 23.32 -17.75 2.72
CA GLY A 238 24.56 -18.24 3.33
C GLY A 238 24.55 -18.36 4.87
N ILE A 239 23.45 -18.02 5.55
CA ILE A 239 23.30 -18.28 6.99
C ILE A 239 22.83 -19.73 7.19
N ARG A 240 23.73 -20.61 7.61
CA ARG A 240 23.49 -22.07 7.66
C ARG A 240 22.30 -22.49 8.52
N LYS A 241 22.02 -21.73 9.58
CA LYS A 241 20.96 -22.05 10.55
C LYS A 241 19.62 -21.39 10.21
N ALA A 242 19.59 -20.42 9.31
CA ALA A 242 18.38 -19.86 8.73
C ALA A 242 17.83 -20.82 7.68
N ARG A 243 16.53 -21.12 7.76
CA ARG A 243 15.83 -22.05 6.86
C ARG A 243 15.01 -21.33 5.80
N GLY A 244 14.94 -19.99 5.86
CA GLY A 244 14.23 -19.12 4.92
C GLY A 244 13.14 -18.29 5.57
N LEU A 245 12.50 -17.47 4.76
CA LEU A 245 11.35 -16.65 5.17
C LEU A 245 10.05 -17.46 5.10
N VAL A 246 9.13 -17.14 5.98
CA VAL A 246 7.71 -17.55 5.87
C VAL A 246 7.06 -16.67 4.80
N ALA A 247 6.21 -17.26 3.96
CA ALA A 247 5.46 -16.50 2.98
C ALA A 247 4.44 -15.57 3.66
N GLY A 248 4.36 -14.33 3.20
CA GLY A 248 3.48 -13.31 3.74
C GLY A 248 4.11 -12.45 4.85
N GLU A 249 3.39 -11.42 5.23
CA GLU A 249 3.75 -10.51 6.32
C GLU A 249 3.09 -10.97 7.61
N THR A 250 3.76 -10.72 8.74
CA THR A 250 3.20 -10.90 10.07
C THR A 250 2.67 -9.54 10.55
N THR A 251 1.48 -9.50 11.10
CA THR A 251 0.91 -8.28 11.64
C THR A 251 1.50 -7.95 13.02
N LEU A 252 1.51 -6.66 13.38
CA LEU A 252 1.92 -6.23 14.72
C LEU A 252 1.09 -6.90 15.82
N LYS A 253 -0.22 -7.12 15.59
CA LYS A 253 -1.10 -7.82 16.54
C LYS A 253 -0.68 -9.26 16.81
N GLU A 254 -0.09 -9.93 15.82
CA GLU A 254 0.44 -11.29 15.98
C GLU A 254 1.78 -11.30 16.74
N VAL A 255 2.55 -10.24 16.62
CA VAL A 255 3.86 -10.09 17.28
C VAL A 255 3.75 -9.52 18.68
N GLU A 256 2.77 -8.65 18.95
CA GLU A 256 2.57 -7.97 20.23
C GLU A 256 2.56 -8.94 21.45
N PRO A 257 1.87 -10.09 21.43
CA PRO A 257 1.92 -11.05 22.54
C PRO A 257 3.30 -11.66 22.78
N LEU A 258 4.20 -11.59 21.79
CA LEU A 258 5.58 -12.09 21.89
C LEU A 258 6.53 -11.03 22.44
N LEU A 259 6.14 -9.74 22.40
CA LEU A 259 6.91 -8.62 22.96
C LEU A 259 6.67 -8.46 24.46
N VAL A 260 5.49 -8.84 24.93
CA VAL A 260 5.15 -8.76 26.36
C VAL A 260 5.80 -9.95 27.06
N PRO A 261 6.72 -9.73 28.02
CA PRO A 261 7.24 -10.82 28.84
C PRO A 261 6.06 -11.46 29.56
N LYS A 262 5.88 -12.76 29.39
CA LYS A 262 4.94 -13.51 30.22
C LYS A 262 5.47 -13.45 31.64
N ILE A 263 4.74 -12.86 32.55
CA ILE A 263 5.04 -12.89 33.98
C ILE A 263 4.97 -14.35 34.39
N THR A 264 6.13 -15.00 34.48
CA THR A 264 6.25 -16.43 34.71
C THR A 264 5.81 -16.85 36.12
N VAL A 265 5.62 -15.87 36.99
CA VAL A 265 5.17 -16.06 38.38
C VAL A 265 3.69 -15.76 38.57
N GLU A 266 2.95 -15.40 37.51
CA GLU A 266 1.51 -15.16 37.60
C GLU A 266 0.75 -16.43 37.91
N GLY A 267 -0.17 -16.35 38.87
CA GLY A 267 -0.98 -17.46 39.32
C GLY A 267 -0.38 -18.31 40.45
N PHE A 268 0.91 -18.16 40.78
CA PHE A 268 1.47 -18.71 42.01
C PHE A 268 1.02 -17.89 43.22
N VAL A 269 0.76 -18.57 44.32
CA VAL A 269 0.47 -17.94 45.62
C VAL A 269 1.34 -18.61 46.71
N GLU A 270 1.66 -17.87 47.75
CA GLU A 270 2.37 -18.43 48.89
C GLU A 270 1.65 -19.63 49.46
N GLY A 271 2.38 -20.67 49.82
CA GLY A 271 1.86 -21.94 50.28
C GLY A 271 1.48 -22.95 49.18
N SER A 272 1.52 -22.56 47.89
CA SER A 272 1.32 -23.48 46.77
C SER A 272 2.39 -24.56 46.75
N ILE A 273 2.04 -25.78 46.31
CA ILE A 273 2.97 -26.86 46.07
C ILE A 273 3.33 -26.89 44.60
N VAL A 274 4.62 -26.87 44.33
CA VAL A 274 5.20 -26.86 43.00
C VAL A 274 6.22 -27.98 42.81
N GLU A 275 6.44 -28.37 41.55
CA GLU A 275 7.53 -29.24 41.16
C GLU A 275 8.59 -28.43 40.44
N LEU A 276 9.84 -28.64 40.81
CA LEU A 276 10.97 -28.04 40.12
C LEU A 276 11.23 -28.78 38.79
N ILE A 277 11.08 -28.12 37.67
CA ILE A 277 11.21 -28.71 36.31
C ILE A 277 12.58 -28.46 35.67
N ALA A 278 13.41 -27.61 36.31
CA ALA A 278 14.75 -27.29 35.84
C ALA A 278 15.70 -27.09 37.01
N GLY A 279 17.02 -27.10 36.74
CA GLY A 279 18.08 -26.89 37.73
C GLY A 279 18.48 -28.15 38.49
N PRO A 280 19.32 -28.00 39.55
CA PRO A 280 19.88 -29.09 40.30
C PRO A 280 18.86 -29.91 41.10
N PHE A 281 17.69 -29.33 41.39
CA PHE A 281 16.59 -29.95 42.14
C PHE A 281 15.42 -30.35 41.23
N LYS A 282 15.69 -30.62 39.96
CA LYS A 282 14.64 -31.02 39.01
C LYS A 282 13.96 -32.32 39.45
N GLY A 283 12.64 -32.30 39.51
CA GLY A 283 11.76 -33.38 39.94
C GLY A 283 11.36 -33.31 41.40
N GLU A 284 11.99 -32.46 42.20
CA GLU A 284 11.65 -32.27 43.61
C GLU A 284 10.37 -31.45 43.80
N LYS A 285 9.60 -31.78 44.83
CA LYS A 285 8.44 -31.02 45.25
C LYS A 285 8.83 -29.98 46.29
N ALA A 286 8.29 -28.78 46.12
CA ALA A 286 8.60 -27.67 46.99
C ALA A 286 7.36 -26.85 47.31
N ARG A 287 7.38 -26.13 48.41
CA ARG A 287 6.33 -25.20 48.81
C ARG A 287 6.77 -23.76 48.55
N VAL A 288 5.92 -22.98 47.90
CA VAL A 288 6.17 -21.56 47.65
C VAL A 288 6.16 -20.78 48.98
N LYS A 289 7.23 -20.08 49.27
CA LYS A 289 7.38 -19.23 50.45
C LYS A 289 7.27 -17.76 50.14
N ARG A 290 7.81 -17.32 48.98
CA ARG A 290 7.80 -15.94 48.57
C ARG A 290 7.80 -15.86 47.04
N ILE A 291 7.15 -14.86 46.51
CA ILE A 291 7.09 -14.56 45.08
C ILE A 291 7.63 -13.14 44.88
N ASP A 292 8.61 -12.99 44.02
CA ASP A 292 9.14 -11.70 43.58
C ASP A 292 8.70 -11.52 42.12
N GLN A 293 7.66 -10.70 41.92
CA GLN A 293 7.08 -10.46 40.59
C GLN A 293 8.00 -9.65 39.71
N ASP A 294 8.76 -8.71 40.29
CA ASP A 294 9.66 -7.83 39.53
C ASP A 294 10.88 -8.56 38.97
N LYS A 295 11.34 -9.59 39.70
CA LYS A 295 12.44 -10.44 39.29
C LYS A 295 12.03 -11.72 38.61
N GLU A 296 10.72 -11.99 38.56
CA GLU A 296 10.16 -13.26 38.06
C GLU A 296 10.72 -14.50 38.80
N GLU A 297 10.98 -14.36 40.08
CA GLU A 297 11.59 -15.37 40.93
C GLU A 297 10.60 -15.86 42.00
N ILE A 298 10.72 -17.16 42.32
CA ILE A 298 9.95 -17.78 43.39
C ILE A 298 10.94 -18.41 44.36
N THR A 299 10.85 -18.04 45.64
CA THR A 299 11.54 -18.75 46.71
C THR A 299 10.68 -19.89 47.19
N VAL A 300 11.17 -21.10 47.08
CA VAL A 300 10.50 -22.33 47.46
C VAL A 300 11.31 -23.06 48.54
N GLU A 301 10.60 -23.88 49.32
CA GLU A 301 11.20 -24.75 50.33
C GLU A 301 10.92 -26.21 49.93
N LEU A 302 11.99 -27.02 49.81
CA LEU A 302 11.87 -28.41 49.42
C LEU A 302 11.11 -29.22 50.51
N ILE A 303 10.12 -30.01 50.12
CA ILE A 303 9.23 -30.72 51.06
C ILE A 303 9.95 -31.99 51.62
N GLU A 304 10.76 -32.61 50.83
CA GLU A 304 11.42 -33.89 51.21
C GLU A 304 12.82 -33.71 51.84
N ALA A 305 13.25 -32.43 52.02
CA ALA A 305 14.50 -32.15 52.64
C ALA A 305 14.42 -32.24 54.18
N VAL A 306 15.37 -32.96 54.80
CA VAL A 306 15.44 -33.12 56.26
C VAL A 306 15.61 -31.78 56.99
N VAL A 307 16.22 -30.83 56.31
CA VAL A 307 16.36 -29.46 56.80
C VAL A 307 15.71 -28.52 55.76
N PRO A 308 14.80 -27.61 56.15
CA PRO A 308 14.17 -26.71 55.20
C PRO A 308 15.23 -25.76 54.60
N ILE A 309 15.50 -25.98 53.32
CA ILE A 309 16.45 -25.14 52.55
C ILE A 309 15.61 -24.28 51.60
N PRO A 310 15.62 -22.94 51.76
CA PRO A 310 15.01 -22.05 50.81
C PRO A 310 15.85 -21.97 49.54
N VAL A 311 15.22 -22.22 48.40
CA VAL A 311 15.81 -22.17 47.07
C VAL A 311 15.07 -21.11 46.26
N THR A 312 15.76 -20.15 45.69
CA THR A 312 15.20 -19.15 44.80
C THR A 312 15.39 -19.65 43.37
N VAL A 313 14.29 -19.77 42.62
CA VAL A 313 14.26 -20.23 41.24
C VAL A 313 13.43 -19.29 40.39
N ARG A 314 13.65 -19.25 39.11
CA ARG A 314 12.80 -18.52 38.18
C ARG A 314 11.43 -19.17 38.07
N GLY A 315 10.40 -18.37 37.83
CA GLY A 315 9.03 -18.86 37.68
C GLY A 315 8.83 -19.87 36.56
N ASP A 316 9.63 -19.81 35.48
CA ASP A 316 9.63 -20.78 34.38
C ASP A 316 10.32 -22.11 34.73
N HIS A 317 10.97 -22.22 35.89
CA HIS A 317 11.59 -23.45 36.40
C HIS A 317 10.68 -24.23 37.35
N VAL A 318 9.46 -23.77 37.59
CA VAL A 318 8.50 -24.44 38.46
C VAL A 318 7.19 -24.76 37.74
N ARG A 319 6.58 -25.85 38.12
CA ARG A 319 5.25 -26.26 37.66
C ARG A 319 4.34 -26.38 38.87
N MET A 320 3.19 -25.71 38.82
CA MET A 320 2.19 -25.80 39.90
C MET A 320 1.60 -27.20 39.96
N LEU A 321 1.61 -27.83 41.12
CA LEU A 321 0.93 -29.05 41.42
C LEU A 321 -0.38 -28.81 42.17
N GLU A 322 -0.33 -27.97 43.22
CA GLU A 322 -1.50 -27.63 44.02
C GLU A 322 -1.48 -26.15 44.38
N LYS A 323 -2.59 -25.47 44.19
CA LYS A 323 -2.72 -24.06 44.57
C LYS A 323 -2.90 -23.95 46.10
N GLY A 324 -2.03 -23.20 46.77
CA GLY A 324 -2.13 -22.93 48.18
C GLY A 324 -3.50 -22.33 48.54
N GLY A 325 -4.27 -23.03 49.34
CA GLY A 325 -5.50 -22.48 49.88
C GLY A 325 -5.16 -21.37 50.87
N GLY A 326 -5.45 -20.10 50.54
CA GLY A 326 -5.41 -19.03 51.53
C GLY A 326 -6.33 -19.40 52.69
N LYS A 327 -5.78 -19.63 53.88
CA LYS A 327 -6.55 -19.58 55.12
C LYS A 327 -7.04 -18.14 55.22
N SER A 328 -8.35 -17.96 54.96
CA SER A 328 -9.11 -16.84 55.46
C SER A 328 -8.96 -16.87 57.00
N GLY A 329 -8.14 -15.95 57.54
CA GLY A 329 -8.05 -15.74 58.95
C GLY A 329 -9.39 -15.20 59.46
N GLY A 330 -9.97 -15.89 60.39
CA GLY A 330 -11.04 -15.38 61.21
C GLY A 330 -10.55 -14.34 62.21
#